data_e72af7010ed32073874b4b9a4124f500
#
_entry.id   e72af7010ed32073874b4b9a4124f500
#
_cell.length_a   1.000
_cell.length_b   1.000
_cell.length_c   1.000
_cell.angle_alpha   90.00
_cell.angle_beta   90.00
_cell.angle_gamma   90.00
#
_symmetry.space_group_name_H-M   'P 1'
#
loop_
_entity.id
_entity.type
_entity.pdbx_description
1 polymer ?
#
loop_
_entity_poly.entity_id
_entity_poly.type
_entity_poly.pdbx_seq_one_letter_code
_entity_poly.pdbx_strand_id
1 'polypeptide(L)'
;MQDENRKRLRRTTFIYWTLLFYIIAALVWWFIVLEKQNQQIAKQRYINLSSQTDSLTTIRLAEKMEAINNETTRNTGKYIAEGITFLILILIGASFVYRSVKRQFKLQQQQQNFMMAVTHELKTPIAVARLNLETLQKYNLDPEKQKKLIRTTLDETTRLNFLTNNILVSS
;
A
#
# COMPACT_ATOMS: atom_id res chain seq x y z
N MET A 1 2.60 -21.89 3.43
CA MET A 1 1.80 -20.88 2.72
C MET A 1 1.62 -19.58 3.51
N GLN A 2 1.22 -19.59 4.79
CA GLN A 2 1.12 -18.37 5.62
C GLN A 2 2.46 -17.63 5.81
N ASP A 3 3.56 -18.34 5.92
CA ASP A 3 4.90 -17.75 6.08
C ASP A 3 5.40 -17.03 4.82
N GLU A 4 5.07 -17.50 3.63
CA GLU A 4 5.43 -16.83 2.37
C GLU A 4 4.67 -15.50 2.19
N ASN A 5 3.39 -15.47 2.54
CA ASN A 5 2.59 -14.25 2.47
C ASN A 5 3.07 -13.20 3.49
N ARG A 6 3.48 -13.63 4.68
CA ARG A 6 4.11 -12.74 5.68
C ARG A 6 5.46 -12.20 5.21
N LYS A 7 6.29 -13.02 4.55
CA LYS A 7 7.58 -12.60 3.98
C LYS A 7 7.37 -11.60 2.83
N ARG A 8 6.41 -11.85 1.95
CA ARG A 8 6.04 -10.92 0.86
C ARG A 8 5.55 -9.59 1.41
N LEU A 9 4.64 -9.60 2.38
CA LEU A 9 4.15 -8.39 3.03
C LEU A 9 5.29 -7.58 3.66
N ARG A 10 6.18 -8.23 4.42
CA ARG A 10 7.36 -7.57 5.02
C ARG A 10 8.26 -6.95 3.95
N ARG A 11 8.52 -7.65 2.85
CA ARG A 11 9.34 -7.14 1.75
C ARG A 11 8.70 -5.94 1.07
N THR A 12 7.41 -6.00 0.77
CA THR A 12 6.67 -4.88 0.16
C THR A 12 6.63 -3.67 1.10
N THR A 13 6.39 -3.89 2.39
CA THR A 13 6.41 -2.82 3.40
C THR A 13 7.81 -2.21 3.53
N PHE A 14 8.87 -3.02 3.51
CA PHE A 14 10.24 -2.52 3.56
C PHE A 14 10.59 -1.65 2.33
N ILE A 15 10.27 -2.13 1.12
CA ILE A 15 10.47 -1.36 -0.13
C ILE A 15 9.70 -0.04 -0.08
N TYR A 16 8.46 -0.07 0.40
CA TYR A 16 7.64 1.12 0.55
C TYR A 16 8.29 2.16 1.47
N TRP A 17 8.74 1.76 2.67
CA TRP A 17 9.41 2.66 3.60
C TRP A 17 10.74 3.20 3.08
N THR A 18 11.50 2.37 2.35
CA THR A 18 12.75 2.80 1.71
C THR A 18 12.49 3.85 0.63
N LEU A 19 11.48 3.64 -0.21
CA LEU A 19 11.07 4.62 -1.23
C LEU A 19 10.59 5.93 -0.61
N LEU A 20 9.76 5.85 0.43
CA LEU A 20 9.27 7.03 1.14
C LEU A 20 10.41 7.83 1.75
N PHE A 21 11.35 7.13 2.41
CA PHE A 21 12.55 7.76 2.96
C PHE A 21 13.38 8.46 1.88
N TYR A 22 13.58 7.79 0.73
CA TYR A 22 14.30 8.38 -0.40
C TYR A 22 13.63 9.65 -0.93
N ILE A 23 12.30 9.64 -1.07
CA ILE A 23 11.53 10.82 -1.54
C ILE A 23 11.69 11.99 -0.54
N ILE A 24 11.59 11.73 0.76
CA ILE A 24 11.76 12.75 1.79
C ILE A 24 13.18 13.29 1.78
N ALA A 25 14.20 12.42 1.68
CA ALA A 25 15.61 12.83 1.61
C ALA A 25 15.88 13.69 0.36
N ALA A 26 15.33 13.32 -0.79
CA ALA A 26 15.44 14.09 -2.03
C ALA A 26 14.78 15.47 -1.89
N LEU A 27 13.64 15.58 -1.23
CA LEU A 27 12.94 16.84 -0.98
C LEU A 27 13.76 17.76 -0.05
N VAL A 28 14.33 17.20 1.00
CA VAL A 28 15.22 17.95 1.91
C VAL A 28 16.47 18.43 1.18
N TRP A 29 17.10 17.56 0.38
CA TRP A 29 18.24 17.94 -0.44
C TRP A 29 17.90 19.08 -1.41
N TRP A 30 16.77 18.98 -2.09
CA TRP A 30 16.32 20.01 -3.02
C TRP A 30 16.08 21.35 -2.32
N PHE A 31 15.48 21.34 -1.13
CA PHE A 31 15.30 22.54 -0.30
C PHE A 31 16.64 23.19 0.06
N ILE A 32 17.64 22.41 0.49
CA ILE A 32 18.99 22.91 0.82
C ILE A 32 19.63 23.56 -0.42
N VAL A 33 19.46 22.98 -1.60
CA VAL A 33 20.00 23.53 -2.85
C VAL A 33 19.33 24.86 -3.20
N LEU A 34 17.99 24.94 -3.09
CA LEU A 34 17.24 26.18 -3.33
C LEU A 34 17.67 27.31 -2.37
N GLU A 35 17.81 27.02 -1.11
CA GLU A 35 18.24 28.00 -0.12
C GLU A 35 19.65 28.51 -0.42
N LYS A 36 20.61 27.63 -0.77
CA LYS A 36 21.95 28.03 -1.19
C LYS A 36 21.92 28.91 -2.43
N GLN A 37 21.09 28.60 -3.44
CA GLN A 37 20.95 29.43 -4.63
C GLN A 37 20.38 30.81 -4.31
N ASN A 38 19.37 30.89 -3.45
CA ASN A 38 18.78 32.15 -3.00
C ASN A 38 19.83 33.04 -2.34
N GLN A 39 20.64 32.48 -1.45
CA GLN A 39 21.72 33.17 -0.77
C GLN A 39 22.84 33.61 -1.74
N GLN A 40 23.18 32.77 -2.74
CA GLN A 40 24.19 33.15 -3.74
C GLN A 40 23.69 34.29 -4.63
N ILE A 41 22.45 34.31 -5.04
CA ILE A 41 21.83 35.38 -5.82
C ILE A 41 21.86 36.68 -5.01
N ALA A 42 21.48 36.64 -3.73
CA ALA A 42 21.54 37.78 -2.84
C ALA A 42 22.98 38.33 -2.72
N LYS A 43 23.97 37.44 -2.50
CA LYS A 43 25.38 37.81 -2.43
C LYS A 43 25.90 38.50 -3.71
N GLN A 44 25.56 37.98 -4.87
CA GLN A 44 25.93 38.57 -6.16
C GLN A 44 25.30 39.96 -6.33
N ARG A 45 24.03 40.13 -5.95
CA ARG A 45 23.37 41.44 -5.97
C ARG A 45 24.04 42.46 -5.03
N TYR A 46 24.47 42.03 -3.83
CA TYR A 46 25.24 42.88 -2.90
C TYR A 46 26.58 43.31 -3.49
N ILE A 47 27.32 42.39 -4.12
CA ILE A 47 28.64 42.72 -4.73
C ILE A 47 28.45 43.70 -5.88
N ASN A 48 27.47 43.46 -6.76
CA ASN A 48 27.17 44.36 -7.88
C ASN A 48 26.73 45.76 -7.39
N LEU A 49 26.01 45.84 -6.29
CA LEU A 49 25.59 47.10 -5.69
C LEU A 49 26.79 47.85 -5.12
N SER A 50 27.71 47.17 -4.44
CA SER A 50 28.91 47.78 -3.84
C SER A 50 29.90 48.28 -4.90
N SER A 51 29.98 47.63 -6.08
CA SER A 51 30.82 48.07 -7.21
C SER A 51 30.29 49.31 -7.94
N GLN A 52 29.00 49.64 -7.77
CA GLN A 52 28.38 50.85 -8.34
C GLN A 52 28.33 52.03 -7.41
N THR A 53 29.07 51.97 -6.28
CA THR A 53 28.94 52.91 -5.15
C THR A 53 29.46 54.31 -5.45
N ASP A 54 30.29 54.54 -6.48
CA ASP A 54 30.88 55.83 -6.81
C ASP A 54 29.86 56.95 -7.17
N SER A 55 28.59 56.61 -7.42
CA SER A 55 27.56 57.57 -7.81
C SER A 55 26.29 57.57 -6.93
N LEU A 56 26.23 56.76 -5.86
CA LEU A 56 25.03 56.63 -5.02
C LEU A 56 25.21 57.27 -3.64
N THR A 57 24.19 58.04 -3.22
CA THR A 57 24.12 58.56 -1.86
C THR A 57 23.98 57.40 -0.87
N THR A 58 24.64 57.45 0.31
CA THR A 58 24.64 56.41 1.35
C THR A 58 23.24 55.95 1.74
N ILE A 59 22.24 56.84 1.75
CA ILE A 59 20.84 56.56 2.05
C ILE A 59 20.24 55.61 0.99
N ARG A 60 20.45 55.86 -0.29
CA ARG A 60 19.94 54.99 -1.41
C ARG A 60 20.60 53.61 -1.41
N LEU A 61 21.83 53.54 -0.93
CA LEU A 61 22.54 52.27 -0.81
C LEU A 61 21.92 51.41 0.32
N ALA A 62 21.62 52.01 1.46
CA ALA A 62 20.93 51.34 2.57
C ALA A 62 19.56 50.83 2.19
N GLU A 63 18.74 51.65 1.51
CA GLU A 63 17.40 51.24 1.03
C GLU A 63 17.46 50.03 0.06
N LYS A 64 18.42 50.02 -0.87
CA LYS A 64 18.59 48.91 -1.80
C LYS A 64 19.09 47.64 -1.12
N MET A 65 19.98 47.73 -0.13
CA MET A 65 20.43 46.58 0.66
C MET A 65 19.28 46.01 1.48
N GLU A 66 18.46 46.84 2.08
CA GLU A 66 17.26 46.40 2.81
C GLU A 66 16.25 45.72 1.89
N ALA A 67 16.02 46.24 0.67
CA ALA A 67 15.14 45.61 -0.34
C ALA A 67 15.63 44.24 -0.73
N ILE A 68 16.95 44.04 -0.96
CA ILE A 68 17.54 42.73 -1.26
C ILE A 68 17.32 41.75 -0.10
N ASN A 69 17.54 42.20 1.13
CA ASN A 69 17.36 41.35 2.32
C ASN A 69 15.88 40.92 2.49
N ASN A 70 14.95 41.86 2.33
CA ASN A 70 13.54 41.63 2.44
C ASN A 70 13.05 40.66 1.34
N GLU A 71 13.54 40.81 0.10
CA GLU A 71 13.24 39.88 -1.00
C GLU A 71 13.79 38.47 -0.71
N THR A 72 15.00 38.36 -0.23
CA THR A 72 15.64 37.08 0.12
C THR A 72 14.85 36.36 1.22
N THR A 73 14.51 37.08 2.31
CA THR A 73 13.73 36.53 3.41
C THR A 73 12.33 36.09 2.95
N ARG A 74 11.67 36.88 2.10
CA ARG A 74 10.37 36.54 1.52
C ARG A 74 10.45 35.26 0.64
N ASN A 75 11.51 35.14 -0.15
CA ASN A 75 11.72 33.96 -1.00
C ASN A 75 11.99 32.70 -0.17
N THR A 76 12.80 32.78 0.87
CA THR A 76 13.03 31.71 1.84
C THR A 76 11.69 31.27 2.46
N GLY A 77 10.85 32.23 2.88
CA GLY A 77 9.52 31.93 3.42
C GLY A 77 8.62 31.19 2.43
N LYS A 78 8.65 31.58 1.14
CA LYS A 78 7.91 30.87 0.09
C LYS A 78 8.40 29.42 -0.09
N TYR A 79 9.71 29.21 -0.16
CA TYR A 79 10.28 27.86 -0.32
C TYR A 79 9.96 26.95 0.86
N ILE A 80 9.96 27.49 2.08
CA ILE A 80 9.54 26.75 3.28
C ILE A 80 8.07 26.37 3.18
N ALA A 81 7.19 27.29 2.80
CA ALA A 81 5.77 27.02 2.66
C ALA A 81 5.48 25.96 1.59
N GLU A 82 6.14 26.07 0.42
CA GLU A 82 6.05 25.07 -0.64
C GLU A 82 6.57 23.71 -0.17
N GLY A 83 7.72 23.66 0.50
CA GLY A 83 8.30 22.42 1.04
C GLY A 83 7.37 21.73 2.04
N ILE A 84 6.76 22.48 2.95
CA ILE A 84 5.78 21.95 3.91
C ILE A 84 4.54 21.42 3.18
N THR A 85 4.05 22.15 2.18
CA THR A 85 2.88 21.70 1.39
C THR A 85 3.18 20.39 0.68
N PHE A 86 4.33 20.25 0.02
CA PHE A 86 4.72 18.98 -0.63
C PHE A 86 4.90 17.85 0.39
N LEU A 87 5.51 18.13 1.55
CA LEU A 87 5.67 17.12 2.60
C LEU A 87 4.30 16.60 3.09
N ILE A 88 3.34 17.48 3.33
CA ILE A 88 1.98 17.11 3.74
C ILE A 88 1.32 16.24 2.67
N LEU A 89 1.39 16.64 1.40
CA LEU A 89 0.82 15.85 0.29
C LEU A 89 1.45 14.46 0.17
N ILE A 90 2.77 14.37 0.31
CA ILE A 90 3.48 13.08 0.30
C ILE A 90 3.03 12.20 1.47
N LEU A 91 2.91 12.73 2.68
CA LEU A 91 2.47 11.96 3.85
C LEU A 91 1.01 11.48 3.73
N ILE A 92 0.12 12.32 3.19
CA ILE A 92 -1.27 11.93 2.92
C ILE A 92 -1.31 10.81 1.89
N GLY A 93 -0.62 10.97 0.75
CA GLY A 93 -0.54 9.96 -0.31
C GLY A 93 0.07 8.65 0.19
N ALA A 94 1.14 8.73 0.96
CA ALA A 94 1.79 7.60 1.60
C ALA A 94 0.83 6.85 2.54
N SER A 95 0.12 7.57 3.39
CA SER A 95 -0.86 6.98 4.30
C SER A 95 -1.97 6.24 3.55
N PHE A 96 -2.46 6.83 2.46
CA PHE A 96 -3.49 6.23 1.61
C PHE A 96 -3.00 4.94 0.95
N VAL A 97 -1.81 4.96 0.33
CA VAL A 97 -1.21 3.78 -0.31
C VAL A 97 -0.97 2.67 0.71
N TYR A 98 -0.41 2.99 1.88
CA TYR A 98 -0.17 2.01 2.95
C TYR A 98 -1.47 1.31 3.39
N ARG A 99 -2.53 2.09 3.62
CA ARG A 99 -3.86 1.55 3.99
C ARG A 99 -4.45 0.68 2.89
N SER A 100 -4.33 1.09 1.62
CA SER A 100 -4.83 0.36 0.47
C SER A 100 -4.13 -1.00 0.32
N VAL A 101 -2.80 -1.02 0.40
CA VAL A 101 -2.00 -2.25 0.34
C VAL A 101 -2.38 -3.20 1.48
N LYS A 102 -2.45 -2.69 2.71
CA LYS A 102 -2.85 -3.51 3.87
C LYS A 102 -4.25 -4.11 3.71
N ARG A 103 -5.20 -3.35 3.17
CA ARG A 103 -6.57 -3.83 2.89
C ARG A 103 -6.57 -4.94 1.84
N GLN A 104 -5.81 -4.78 0.75
CA GLN A 104 -5.70 -5.80 -0.30
C GLN A 104 -5.15 -7.12 0.24
N PHE A 105 -4.10 -7.09 1.06
CA PHE A 105 -3.55 -8.29 1.68
C PHE A 105 -4.55 -8.98 2.61
N LYS A 106 -5.32 -8.20 3.39
CA LYS A 106 -6.37 -8.77 4.25
C LYS A 106 -7.45 -9.47 3.44
N LEU A 107 -7.91 -8.85 2.36
CA LEU A 107 -8.91 -9.44 1.45
C LEU A 107 -8.39 -10.72 0.80
N GLN A 108 -7.14 -10.71 0.31
CA GLN A 108 -6.51 -11.90 -0.28
C GLN A 108 -6.41 -13.05 0.75
N GLN A 109 -6.06 -12.74 1.99
CA GLN A 109 -6.00 -13.75 3.05
C GLN A 109 -7.39 -14.31 3.39
N GLN A 110 -8.42 -13.46 3.42
CA GLN A 110 -9.81 -13.91 3.62
C GLN A 110 -10.26 -14.83 2.49
N GLN A 111 -9.97 -14.49 1.23
CA GLN A 111 -10.26 -15.33 0.08
C GLN A 111 -9.55 -16.69 0.16
N GLN A 112 -8.27 -16.71 0.53
CA GLN A 112 -7.53 -17.96 0.69
C GLN A 112 -8.12 -18.83 1.80
N ASN A 113 -8.43 -18.24 2.96
CA ASN A 113 -9.04 -18.97 4.06
C ASN A 113 -10.42 -19.52 3.69
N PHE A 114 -11.22 -18.73 2.97
CA PHE A 114 -12.52 -19.17 2.44
C PHE A 114 -12.36 -20.35 1.49
N MET A 115 -11.44 -20.26 0.51
CA MET A 115 -11.19 -21.37 -0.43
C MET A 115 -10.71 -22.63 0.27
N MET A 116 -9.87 -22.52 1.30
CA MET A 116 -9.44 -23.69 2.09
C MET A 116 -10.60 -24.32 2.85
N ALA A 117 -11.45 -23.51 3.50
CA ALA A 117 -12.61 -23.98 4.22
C ALA A 117 -13.60 -24.69 3.28
N VAL A 118 -13.91 -24.07 2.14
CA VAL A 118 -14.78 -24.65 1.11
C VAL A 118 -14.22 -25.98 0.61
N THR A 119 -12.94 -26.04 0.30
CA THR A 119 -12.29 -27.27 -0.18
C THR A 119 -12.40 -28.39 0.87
N HIS A 120 -12.22 -28.05 2.16
CA HIS A 120 -12.33 -29.03 3.23
C HIS A 120 -13.77 -29.51 3.41
N GLU A 121 -14.73 -28.60 3.40
CA GLU A 121 -16.17 -28.94 3.52
C GLU A 121 -16.71 -29.77 2.34
N LEU A 122 -16.16 -29.59 1.14
CA LEU A 122 -16.52 -30.40 -0.02
C LEU A 122 -15.84 -31.78 -0.03
N LYS A 123 -14.61 -31.87 0.50
CA LYS A 123 -13.84 -33.12 0.48
C LYS A 123 -14.48 -34.22 1.31
N THR A 124 -15.07 -33.88 2.45
CA THR A 124 -15.66 -34.86 3.39
C THR A 124 -16.85 -35.61 2.77
N PRO A 125 -17.92 -34.96 2.26
CA PRO A 125 -19.03 -35.63 1.65
C PRO A 125 -18.65 -36.40 0.39
N ILE A 126 -17.71 -35.91 -0.41
CA ILE A 126 -17.16 -36.61 -1.56
C ILE A 126 -16.48 -37.94 -1.13
N ALA A 127 -15.66 -37.89 -0.07
CA ALA A 127 -14.98 -39.08 0.43
C ALA A 127 -15.96 -40.12 0.98
N VAL A 128 -17.02 -39.71 1.67
CA VAL A 128 -18.05 -40.59 2.19
C VAL A 128 -18.83 -41.20 1.05
N ALA A 129 -19.27 -40.41 0.06
CA ALA A 129 -19.99 -40.90 -1.10
C ALA A 129 -19.16 -41.95 -1.89
N ARG A 130 -17.88 -41.63 -2.11
CA ARG A 130 -16.95 -42.52 -2.79
C ARG A 130 -16.74 -43.83 -2.03
N LEU A 131 -16.50 -43.75 -0.71
CA LEU A 131 -16.30 -44.94 0.11
C LEU A 131 -17.54 -45.86 0.09
N ASN A 132 -18.78 -45.29 0.18
CA ASN A 132 -20.01 -46.04 0.10
C ASN A 132 -20.17 -46.75 -1.26
N LEU A 133 -19.87 -46.05 -2.37
CA LEU A 133 -19.90 -46.58 -3.70
C LEU A 133 -18.87 -47.71 -3.93
N GLU A 134 -17.62 -47.49 -3.48
CA GLU A 134 -16.55 -48.51 -3.52
C GLU A 134 -16.91 -49.74 -2.70
N THR A 135 -17.58 -49.55 -1.56
CA THR A 135 -18.08 -50.66 -0.72
C THR A 135 -19.19 -51.45 -1.42
N LEU A 136 -20.13 -50.76 -2.05
CA LEU A 136 -21.21 -51.40 -2.84
C LEU A 136 -20.65 -52.15 -4.05
N GLN A 137 -19.61 -51.66 -4.68
CA GLN A 137 -19.00 -52.31 -5.85
C GLN A 137 -18.20 -53.55 -5.47
N LYS A 138 -17.48 -53.50 -4.32
CA LYS A 138 -16.52 -54.53 -3.94
C LYS A 138 -17.12 -55.70 -3.17
N TYR A 139 -18.23 -55.46 -2.44
CA TYR A 139 -18.82 -56.46 -1.53
C TYR A 139 -20.23 -56.74 -1.89
N ASN A 140 -20.61 -58.05 -1.88
CA ASN A 140 -21.98 -58.49 -2.01
C ASN A 140 -22.69 -58.37 -0.64
N LEU A 141 -23.34 -57.21 -0.44
CA LEU A 141 -23.95 -56.83 0.83
C LEU A 141 -25.44 -57.28 0.87
N ASP A 142 -25.94 -57.50 2.08
CA ASP A 142 -27.35 -57.68 2.36
C ASP A 142 -28.19 -56.48 1.83
N PRO A 143 -29.42 -56.72 1.26
CA PRO A 143 -30.25 -55.67 0.67
C PRO A 143 -30.51 -54.47 1.56
N GLU A 144 -30.66 -54.64 2.88
CA GLU A 144 -30.85 -53.56 3.83
C GLU A 144 -29.59 -52.67 3.97
N LYS A 145 -28.41 -53.29 3.96
CA LYS A 145 -27.15 -52.58 3.99
C LYS A 145 -26.88 -51.81 2.69
N GLN A 146 -27.21 -52.42 1.55
CA GLN A 146 -27.11 -51.75 0.23
C GLN A 146 -28.00 -50.50 0.20
N LYS A 147 -29.27 -50.65 0.61
CA LYS A 147 -30.21 -49.52 0.67
C LYS A 147 -29.75 -48.39 1.58
N LYS A 148 -29.16 -48.72 2.74
CA LYS A 148 -28.60 -47.74 3.68
C LYS A 148 -27.44 -46.96 3.05
N LEU A 149 -26.47 -47.62 2.40
CA LEU A 149 -25.35 -46.98 1.76
C LEU A 149 -25.77 -46.09 0.60
N ILE A 150 -26.74 -46.54 -0.22
CA ILE A 150 -27.30 -45.73 -1.31
C ILE A 150 -27.94 -44.45 -0.74
N ARG A 151 -28.75 -44.58 0.32
CA ARG A 151 -29.43 -43.45 0.93
C ARG A 151 -28.41 -42.44 1.49
N THR A 152 -27.42 -42.91 2.23
CA THR A 152 -26.34 -42.03 2.77
C THR A 152 -25.60 -41.32 1.63
N THR A 153 -25.36 -42.01 0.50
CA THR A 153 -24.70 -41.38 -0.66
C THR A 153 -25.55 -40.28 -1.30
N LEU A 154 -26.89 -40.51 -1.40
CA LEU A 154 -27.83 -39.50 -1.88
C LEU A 154 -27.88 -38.27 -0.94
N ASP A 155 -27.91 -38.51 0.37
CA ASP A 155 -27.94 -37.47 1.36
C ASP A 155 -26.66 -36.59 1.27
N GLU A 156 -25.46 -37.19 1.12
CA GLU A 156 -24.22 -36.47 0.93
C GLU A 156 -24.16 -35.70 -0.42
N THR A 157 -24.73 -36.27 -1.48
CA THR A 157 -24.84 -35.59 -2.77
C THR A 157 -25.76 -34.36 -2.70
N THR A 158 -26.88 -34.48 -1.97
CA THR A 158 -27.80 -33.37 -1.72
C THR A 158 -27.12 -32.26 -0.90
N ARG A 159 -26.35 -32.65 0.11
CA ARG A 159 -25.55 -31.74 0.90
C ARG A 159 -24.49 -30.97 0.05
N LEU A 160 -23.80 -31.67 -0.87
CA LEU A 160 -22.87 -31.07 -1.82
C LEU A 160 -23.57 -30.05 -2.72
N ASN A 161 -24.74 -30.36 -3.25
CA ASN A 161 -25.50 -29.44 -4.09
C ASN A 161 -25.90 -28.16 -3.30
N PHE A 162 -26.33 -28.32 -2.05
CA PHE A 162 -26.64 -27.19 -1.17
C PHE A 162 -25.40 -26.30 -0.90
N LEU A 163 -24.25 -26.92 -0.60
CA LEU A 163 -22.99 -26.20 -0.36
C LEU A 163 -22.53 -25.42 -1.60
N THR A 164 -22.58 -26.04 -2.79
CA THR A 164 -22.20 -25.39 -4.05
C THR A 164 -23.11 -24.22 -4.40
N ASN A 165 -24.42 -24.36 -4.20
CA ASN A 165 -25.38 -23.27 -4.42
C ASN A 165 -25.14 -22.09 -3.47
N ASN A 166 -24.86 -22.36 -2.19
CA ASN A 166 -24.55 -21.29 -1.23
C ASN A 166 -23.24 -20.55 -1.57
N ILE A 167 -22.23 -21.24 -2.09
CA ILE A 167 -20.98 -20.64 -2.54
C ILE A 167 -21.22 -19.72 -3.74
N LEU A 168 -22.02 -20.12 -4.71
CA LEU A 168 -22.36 -19.33 -5.90
C LEU A 168 -23.15 -18.06 -5.57
N VAL A 169 -24.02 -18.11 -4.57
CA VAL A 169 -24.82 -16.95 -4.15
C VAL A 169 -23.97 -15.95 -3.32
N SER A 170 -22.93 -16.44 -2.65
CA SER A 170 -22.05 -15.62 -1.79
C SER A 170 -20.83 -15.02 -2.50
N SER A 171 -20.60 -15.37 -3.76
CA SER A 171 -19.49 -14.86 -4.61
C SER A 171 -19.95 -13.66 -5.45
#